data_f9f42a7d1e158c2735560641df08f664
#
_entry.id   f9f42a7d1e158c2735560641df08f664
#
_cell.length_a   1.000
_cell.length_b   1.000
_cell.length_c   1.000
_cell.angle_alpha   90.00
_cell.angle_beta   90.00
_cell.angle_gamma   90.00
#
_symmetry.space_group_name_H-M   'P 1'
#
loop_
_entity.id
_entity.type
_entity.pdbx_description
1 polymer ?
#
loop_
_entity_poly.entity_id
_entity_poly.type
_entity_poly.pdbx_seq_one_letter_code
_entity_poly.pdbx_strand_id
1 'polypeptide(L)'
;MAAAGYDDLGKALGTDYFFLREQLSPEQLDYLTRTRRFVDDEVLQVIGGYWERAEFPWPLVKRLGELGLVGDGLDIDGCPPMDPFSAGLIQMELSRGDGSLGTFLGVQAGLAMRAIAMHGSEEQKQRWLGPMARVDKVGAFALTEPEHGSDSIALETNARREGDSWVINGAKRWIGNATIADVVVVWARDLEDREVKGFLVEKGTPGYQAQVIEGKGSVRAVWQAQIELEDVRVPLENRLPGANSFKDCGRVLVETRSSCAWMALGHAVAGYDAALVYAKRRRQFGKPLCSFQIVQERLVRMLAEVTAMQLYCVQIARLASEGRLLPTVAGLAKLHNTRKARQILAEARDLLGGNGILLDFQVIRHMADIEAVHTFEGTETIQTLIVGRDITGVGAFA
;
A
#
# COMPACT_ATOMS: atom_id res chain seq x y z
N MET A 1 1.02 41.28 6.22
CA MET A 1 1.73 39.99 6.26
C MET A 1 0.83 38.96 5.63
N ALA A 2 1.13 38.62 4.68
CA ALA A 2 1.47 37.72 3.61
C ALA A 2 0.42 36.63 3.46
N ALA A 3 -0.45 36.84 2.47
CA ALA A 3 -1.28 35.80 1.84
C ALA A 3 -0.45 34.67 1.20
N ALA A 4 0.86 34.76 1.18
CA ALA A 4 1.77 33.81 0.55
C ALA A 4 1.86 32.44 1.28
N GLY A 5 1.64 32.40 2.60
CA GLY A 5 1.69 31.15 3.35
C GLY A 5 0.48 30.22 3.15
N TYR A 6 -0.64 30.73 2.69
CA TYR A 6 -1.87 29.94 2.52
C TYR A 6 -1.95 29.24 1.15
N ASP A 7 -1.27 29.74 0.14
CA ASP A 7 -1.28 29.13 -1.19
C ASP A 7 -0.38 27.88 -1.26
N ASP A 8 0.56 27.75 -0.32
CA ASP A 8 1.45 26.59 -0.22
C ASP A 8 0.90 25.46 0.67
N LEU A 9 -0.14 25.71 1.49
CA LEU A 9 -0.74 24.70 2.36
C LEU A 9 -1.42 23.52 1.62
N GLY A 10 -1.60 23.59 0.34
CA GLY A 10 -2.12 22.51 -0.49
C GLY A 10 -1.06 21.82 -1.32
N LYS A 11 0.23 22.10 -1.11
CA LYS A 11 1.34 21.54 -1.88
C LYS A 11 2.30 20.77 -0.99
N ALA A 12 2.82 19.65 -1.46
CA ALA A 12 3.83 18.85 -0.78
C ALA A 12 3.56 18.73 0.72
N LEU A 13 4.39 19.19 1.57
CA LEU A 13 4.18 19.29 3.01
C LEU A 13 3.57 20.64 3.42
N GLY A 14 2.64 21.18 2.63
CA GLY A 14 1.84 22.35 3.01
C GLY A 14 1.01 22.17 4.28
N THR A 15 0.80 20.90 4.68
CA THR A 15 0.24 20.50 5.96
C THR A 15 1.27 20.32 7.05
N ASP A 16 2.55 20.58 6.78
CA ASP A 16 3.66 20.33 7.71
C ASP A 16 3.80 21.43 8.77
N TYR A 17 2.89 21.43 9.72
CA TYR A 17 2.88 22.38 10.83
C TYR A 17 3.99 22.17 11.85
N PHE A 18 4.63 21.01 11.86
CA PHE A 18 5.72 20.69 12.79
C PHE A 18 7.09 20.68 12.12
N PHE A 19 7.19 21.25 10.91
CA PHE A 19 8.46 21.40 10.17
C PHE A 19 9.21 20.08 9.98
N LEU A 20 8.46 18.98 9.79
CA LEU A 20 9.04 17.65 9.62
C LEU A 20 9.91 17.55 8.37
N ARG A 21 9.57 18.33 7.34
CA ARG A 21 10.34 18.42 6.09
C ARG A 21 11.77 18.91 6.31
N GLU A 22 11.98 19.78 7.28
CA GLU A 22 13.32 20.31 7.62
C GLU A 22 14.25 19.24 8.20
N GLN A 23 13.68 18.11 8.64
CA GLN A 23 14.42 16.98 9.21
C GLN A 23 14.81 15.93 8.15
N LEU A 24 14.37 16.09 6.90
CA LEU A 24 14.67 15.16 5.81
C LEU A 24 16.12 15.31 5.33
N SER A 25 16.76 14.18 5.04
CA SER A 25 18.05 14.21 4.31
C SER A 25 17.86 14.73 2.88
N PRO A 26 18.94 15.15 2.20
CA PRO A 26 18.85 15.53 0.79
C PRO A 26 18.27 14.43 -0.10
N GLU A 27 18.59 13.16 0.16
CA GLU A 27 18.06 12.02 -0.60
C GLU A 27 16.57 11.81 -0.34
N GLN A 28 16.13 11.88 0.92
CA GLN A 28 14.72 11.77 1.30
C GLN A 28 13.90 12.91 0.66
N LEU A 29 14.46 14.13 0.66
CA LEU A 29 13.83 15.29 0.01
C LEU A 29 13.75 15.13 -1.51
N ASP A 30 14.76 14.53 -2.13
CA ASP A 30 14.74 14.22 -3.58
C ASP A 30 13.65 13.22 -3.91
N TYR A 31 13.55 12.10 -3.18
CA TYR A 31 12.46 11.12 -3.37
C TYR A 31 11.08 11.75 -3.19
N LEU A 32 10.87 12.53 -2.13
CA LEU A 32 9.63 13.24 -1.91
C LEU A 32 9.28 14.17 -3.08
N THR A 33 10.23 15.01 -3.50
CA THR A 33 10.02 16.03 -4.53
C THR A 33 9.77 15.40 -5.90
N ARG A 34 10.54 14.37 -6.27
CA ARG A 34 10.41 13.64 -7.53
C ARG A 34 9.08 12.90 -7.62
N THR A 35 8.68 12.20 -6.54
CA THR A 35 7.40 11.52 -6.48
C THR A 35 6.25 12.54 -6.53
N ARG A 36 6.36 13.65 -5.80
CA ARG A 36 5.37 14.73 -5.81
C ARG A 36 5.14 15.27 -7.21
N ARG A 37 6.21 15.59 -7.94
CA ARG A 37 6.13 16.07 -9.32
C ARG A 37 5.43 15.06 -10.23
N PHE A 38 5.83 13.80 -10.16
CA PHE A 38 5.16 12.75 -10.93
C PHE A 38 3.66 12.68 -10.62
N VAL A 39 3.28 12.75 -9.35
CA VAL A 39 1.87 12.74 -8.96
C VAL A 39 1.11 13.97 -9.49
N ASP A 40 1.66 15.16 -9.31
CA ASP A 40 0.99 16.40 -9.69
C ASP A 40 0.91 16.59 -11.21
N ASP A 41 2.00 16.28 -11.93
CA ASP A 41 2.13 16.59 -13.36
C ASP A 41 1.60 15.46 -14.26
N GLU A 42 1.68 14.19 -13.84
CA GLU A 42 1.34 13.05 -14.69
C GLU A 42 0.11 12.28 -14.14
N VAL A 43 0.08 11.94 -12.84
CA VAL A 43 -0.96 11.07 -12.28
C VAL A 43 -2.30 11.78 -12.18
N LEU A 44 -2.36 12.93 -11.51
CA LEU A 44 -3.61 13.62 -11.22
C LEU A 44 -4.36 14.08 -12.48
N GLN A 45 -3.67 14.19 -13.60
CA GLN A 45 -4.24 14.61 -14.89
C GLN A 45 -5.11 13.51 -15.52
N VAL A 46 -4.86 12.23 -15.23
CA VAL A 46 -5.46 11.11 -15.98
C VAL A 46 -6.09 10.03 -15.10
N ILE A 47 -5.69 9.93 -13.85
CA ILE A 47 -6.04 8.77 -13.00
C ILE A 47 -7.52 8.65 -12.70
N GLY A 48 -8.25 9.76 -12.65
CA GLY A 48 -9.71 9.75 -12.47
C GLY A 48 -10.42 8.93 -13.54
N GLY A 49 -9.99 9.04 -14.81
CA GLY A 49 -10.53 8.27 -15.91
C GLY A 49 -10.20 6.77 -15.83
N TYR A 50 -8.98 6.40 -15.43
CA TYR A 50 -8.62 5.00 -15.18
C TYR A 50 -9.45 4.41 -14.04
N TRP A 51 -9.61 5.15 -12.94
CA TRP A 51 -10.40 4.73 -11.80
C TRP A 51 -11.88 4.53 -12.17
N GLU A 52 -12.47 5.46 -12.93
CA GLU A 52 -13.87 5.39 -13.37
C GLU A 52 -14.13 4.14 -14.23
N ARG A 53 -13.23 3.86 -15.19
CA ARG A 53 -13.35 2.70 -16.10
C ARG A 53 -12.80 1.40 -15.54
N ALA A 54 -12.24 1.41 -14.32
CA ALA A 54 -11.52 0.28 -13.71
C ALA A 54 -10.40 -0.28 -14.61
N GLU A 55 -9.69 0.61 -15.30
CA GLU A 55 -8.57 0.27 -16.18
C GLU A 55 -7.23 0.35 -15.44
N PHE A 56 -6.30 -0.54 -15.81
CA PHE A 56 -4.96 -0.53 -15.22
C PHE A 56 -4.08 0.52 -15.92
N PRO A 57 -3.43 1.44 -15.16
CA PRO A 57 -2.72 2.59 -15.71
C PRO A 57 -1.27 2.26 -16.10
N TRP A 58 -1.06 1.36 -17.06
CA TRP A 58 0.25 0.91 -17.51
C TRP A 58 1.29 2.02 -17.72
N PRO A 59 0.94 3.15 -18.40
CA PRO A 59 1.91 4.23 -18.58
C PRO A 59 2.45 4.78 -17.26
N LEU A 60 1.57 4.99 -16.28
CA LEU A 60 1.96 5.51 -14.96
C LEU A 60 2.79 4.50 -14.17
N VAL A 61 2.43 3.22 -14.25
CA VAL A 61 3.14 2.13 -13.55
C VAL A 61 4.56 1.96 -14.09
N LYS A 62 4.78 2.06 -15.41
CA LYS A 62 6.12 2.03 -15.99
C LYS A 62 6.97 3.22 -15.55
N ARG A 63 6.37 4.40 -15.43
CA ARG A 63 7.05 5.60 -14.94
C ARG A 63 7.61 5.42 -13.51
N LEU A 64 6.97 4.60 -12.66
CA LEU A 64 7.52 4.29 -11.32
C LEU A 64 8.90 3.65 -11.41
N GLY A 65 9.09 2.70 -12.32
CA GLY A 65 10.39 2.06 -12.57
C GLY A 65 11.42 3.04 -13.13
N GLU A 66 11.05 3.83 -14.15
CA GLU A 66 11.93 4.84 -14.77
C GLU A 66 12.38 5.92 -13.78
N LEU A 67 11.52 6.28 -12.85
CA LEU A 67 11.81 7.25 -11.79
C LEU A 67 12.54 6.63 -10.57
N GLY A 68 12.79 5.31 -10.57
CA GLY A 68 13.45 4.61 -9.44
C GLY A 68 12.65 4.66 -8.15
N LEU A 69 11.32 4.54 -8.22
CA LEU A 69 10.41 4.64 -7.06
C LEU A 69 10.00 3.28 -6.47
N VAL A 70 10.50 2.15 -7.02
CA VAL A 70 10.04 0.79 -6.70
C VAL A 70 11.07 0.02 -5.84
N GLY A 71 11.80 0.71 -4.96
CA GLY A 71 12.81 0.06 -4.10
C GLY A 71 12.27 -0.46 -2.76
N ASP A 72 11.31 0.21 -2.18
CA ASP A 72 10.65 -0.10 -0.89
C ASP A 72 11.64 -0.41 0.27
N GLY A 73 12.76 0.29 0.31
CA GLY A 73 13.78 0.07 1.35
C GLY A 73 14.57 -1.23 1.22
N LEU A 74 14.50 -1.90 0.07
CA LEU A 74 15.30 -3.10 -0.22
C LEU A 74 16.65 -2.71 -0.80
N ASP A 75 17.68 -3.46 -0.41
CA ASP A 75 19.00 -3.41 -1.06
C ASP A 75 18.94 -4.28 -2.32
N ILE A 76 18.96 -3.60 -3.49
CA ILE A 76 18.81 -4.25 -4.79
C ILE A 76 20.01 -3.86 -5.64
N ASP A 77 20.75 -4.85 -6.09
CA ASP A 77 21.94 -4.64 -6.93
C ASP A 77 21.58 -3.84 -8.21
N GLY A 78 22.38 -2.80 -8.47
CA GLY A 78 22.18 -1.90 -9.61
C GLY A 78 21.02 -0.90 -9.44
N CYS A 79 20.35 -0.81 -8.27
CA CYS A 79 19.34 0.19 -7.96
C CYS A 79 19.86 1.24 -6.97
N PRO A 80 19.36 2.49 -7.02
CA PRO A 80 19.69 3.48 -6.00
C PRO A 80 19.27 3.01 -4.61
N PRO A 81 20.09 3.27 -3.56
CA PRO A 81 19.72 2.94 -2.20
C PRO A 81 18.46 3.73 -1.77
N MET A 82 17.59 3.07 -1.03
CA MET A 82 16.36 3.66 -0.51
C MET A 82 16.21 3.25 0.95
N ASP A 83 16.12 4.24 1.84
CA ASP A 83 15.85 3.97 3.25
C ASP A 83 14.34 3.79 3.52
N PRO A 84 13.94 3.23 4.68
CA PRO A 84 12.54 3.06 5.04
C PRO A 84 11.74 4.38 5.07
N PHE A 85 12.41 5.51 5.34
CA PHE A 85 11.76 6.80 5.35
C PHE A 85 11.40 7.25 3.93
N SER A 86 12.35 7.14 3.00
CA SER A 86 12.13 7.44 1.57
C SER A 86 11.03 6.57 0.98
N ALA A 87 11.02 5.26 1.29
CA ALA A 87 9.96 4.34 0.89
C ALA A 87 8.57 4.81 1.40
N GLY A 88 8.49 5.24 2.65
CA GLY A 88 7.27 5.79 3.23
C GLY A 88 6.80 7.08 2.54
N LEU A 89 7.71 8.02 2.25
CA LEU A 89 7.38 9.26 1.54
C LEU A 89 6.85 9.00 0.13
N ILE A 90 7.47 8.06 -0.61
CA ILE A 90 6.99 7.61 -1.92
C ILE A 90 5.57 7.04 -1.80
N GLN A 91 5.36 6.15 -0.84
CA GLN A 91 4.07 5.50 -0.61
C GLN A 91 2.98 6.53 -0.27
N MET A 92 3.29 7.52 0.56
CA MET A 92 2.40 8.63 0.89
C MET A 92 2.02 9.43 -0.35
N GLU A 93 3.00 9.86 -1.15
CA GLU A 93 2.73 10.70 -2.32
C GLU A 93 1.96 9.95 -3.41
N LEU A 94 2.30 8.68 -3.69
CA LEU A 94 1.52 7.89 -4.64
C LEU A 94 0.06 7.73 -4.18
N SER A 95 -0.15 7.46 -2.89
CA SER A 95 -1.51 7.33 -2.33
C SER A 95 -2.25 8.67 -2.26
N ARG A 96 -1.53 9.80 -2.15
CA ARG A 96 -2.12 11.14 -2.33
C ARG A 96 -2.61 11.35 -3.77
N GLY A 97 -1.91 10.79 -4.74
CA GLY A 97 -2.37 10.78 -6.13
C GLY A 97 -3.53 9.82 -6.34
N ASP A 98 -3.34 8.56 -5.96
CA ASP A 98 -4.34 7.49 -6.13
C ASP A 98 -4.03 6.25 -5.30
N GLY A 99 -5.05 5.69 -4.64
CA GLY A 99 -4.93 4.46 -3.86
C GLY A 99 -4.51 3.24 -4.68
N SER A 100 -4.86 3.19 -5.96
CA SER A 100 -4.49 2.07 -6.84
C SER A 100 -2.99 2.03 -7.11
N LEU A 101 -2.34 3.20 -7.32
CA LEU A 101 -0.89 3.27 -7.51
C LEU A 101 -0.13 2.92 -6.23
N GLY A 102 -0.59 3.41 -5.08
CA GLY A 102 -0.05 3.01 -3.79
C GLY A 102 -0.19 1.52 -3.54
N THR A 103 -1.34 0.93 -3.89
CA THR A 103 -1.58 -0.51 -3.77
C THR A 103 -0.69 -1.31 -4.74
N PHE A 104 -0.52 -0.86 -6.00
CA PHE A 104 0.41 -1.49 -6.93
C PHE A 104 1.83 -1.57 -6.34
N LEU A 105 2.34 -0.44 -5.83
CA LEU A 105 3.67 -0.38 -5.22
C LEU A 105 3.78 -1.33 -4.02
N GLY A 106 2.77 -1.34 -3.14
CA GLY A 106 2.73 -2.23 -1.98
C GLY A 106 2.78 -3.72 -2.36
N VAL A 107 2.06 -4.13 -3.42
CA VAL A 107 2.08 -5.51 -3.92
C VAL A 107 3.41 -5.84 -4.59
N GLN A 108 3.87 -4.97 -5.51
CA GLN A 108 5.09 -5.17 -6.28
C GLN A 108 6.32 -5.24 -5.37
N ALA A 109 6.56 -4.17 -4.63
CA ALA A 109 7.78 -3.99 -3.85
C ALA A 109 7.62 -4.48 -2.40
N GLY A 110 6.57 -4.06 -1.70
CA GLY A 110 6.36 -4.38 -0.29
C GLY A 110 6.07 -5.85 -0.02
N LEU A 111 5.40 -6.55 -0.93
CA LEU A 111 5.04 -7.95 -0.77
C LEU A 111 5.89 -8.89 -1.63
N ALA A 112 5.79 -8.82 -2.96
CA ALA A 112 6.41 -9.79 -3.85
C ALA A 112 7.94 -9.70 -3.84
N MET A 113 8.51 -8.50 -4.09
CA MET A 113 9.97 -8.31 -4.06
C MET A 113 10.53 -8.58 -2.66
N ARG A 114 9.86 -8.11 -1.61
CA ARG A 114 10.29 -8.33 -0.23
C ARG A 114 10.29 -9.81 0.15
N ALA A 115 9.29 -10.60 -0.26
CA ALA A 115 9.27 -12.04 -0.03
C ALA A 115 10.47 -12.73 -0.70
N ILE A 116 10.81 -12.35 -1.93
CA ILE A 116 11.98 -12.87 -2.66
C ILE A 116 13.27 -12.39 -1.98
N ALA A 117 13.39 -11.13 -1.60
CA ALA A 117 14.57 -10.58 -0.94
C ALA A 117 14.86 -11.25 0.41
N MET A 118 13.81 -11.51 1.21
CA MET A 118 13.95 -12.11 2.55
C MET A 118 14.17 -13.62 2.51
N HIS A 119 13.56 -14.32 1.55
CA HIS A 119 13.44 -15.77 1.59
C HIS A 119 13.97 -16.48 0.34
N GLY A 120 14.29 -15.76 -0.72
CA GLY A 120 14.84 -16.31 -1.96
C GLY A 120 16.30 -16.72 -1.87
N SER A 121 16.71 -17.63 -2.76
CA SER A 121 18.13 -17.89 -3.02
C SER A 121 18.78 -16.69 -3.72
N GLU A 122 20.12 -16.66 -3.77
CA GLU A 122 20.83 -15.56 -4.46
C GLU A 122 20.48 -15.54 -5.96
N GLU A 123 20.30 -16.70 -6.60
CA GLU A 123 19.88 -16.81 -8.00
C GLU A 123 18.46 -16.24 -8.19
N GLN A 124 17.54 -16.53 -7.27
CA GLN A 124 16.18 -15.98 -7.31
C GLN A 124 16.19 -14.45 -7.14
N LYS A 125 16.98 -13.92 -6.21
CA LYS A 125 17.14 -12.48 -5.99
C LYS A 125 17.71 -11.80 -7.23
N GLN A 126 18.80 -12.30 -7.79
CA GLN A 126 19.44 -11.77 -9.00
C GLN A 126 18.51 -11.80 -10.20
N ARG A 127 17.74 -12.87 -10.37
CA ARG A 127 16.80 -13.04 -11.47
C ARG A 127 15.64 -12.06 -11.41
N TRP A 128 15.10 -11.76 -10.22
CA TRP A 128 13.81 -11.11 -10.09
C TRP A 128 13.88 -9.65 -9.59
N LEU A 129 14.72 -9.34 -8.59
CA LEU A 129 14.61 -8.06 -7.89
C LEU A 129 14.93 -6.86 -8.78
N GLY A 130 16.03 -6.87 -9.52
CA GLY A 130 16.41 -5.77 -10.41
C GLY A 130 15.37 -5.49 -11.50
N PRO A 131 14.95 -6.50 -12.30
CA PRO A 131 13.86 -6.32 -13.27
C PRO A 131 12.55 -5.87 -12.67
N MET A 132 12.19 -6.33 -11.47
CA MET A 132 10.97 -5.90 -10.78
C MET A 132 11.06 -4.45 -10.29
N ALA A 133 12.23 -4.00 -9.81
CA ALA A 133 12.45 -2.62 -9.39
C ALA A 133 12.33 -1.62 -10.57
N ARG A 134 12.69 -2.05 -11.79
CA ARG A 134 12.50 -1.26 -13.01
C ARG A 134 11.12 -1.41 -13.66
N VAL A 135 10.26 -2.26 -13.08
CA VAL A 135 8.94 -2.62 -13.66
C VAL A 135 9.08 -3.25 -15.07
N ASP A 136 10.19 -3.89 -15.36
CA ASP A 136 10.36 -4.78 -16.53
C ASP A 136 9.63 -6.11 -16.26
N LYS A 137 9.48 -6.48 -15.00
CA LYS A 137 8.76 -7.63 -14.47
C LYS A 137 7.79 -7.22 -13.37
N VAL A 138 6.61 -7.82 -13.39
CA VAL A 138 5.57 -7.62 -12.39
C VAL A 138 5.47 -8.82 -11.46
N GLY A 139 5.39 -8.54 -10.15
CA GLY A 139 5.18 -9.55 -9.12
C GLY A 139 3.81 -9.48 -8.47
N ALA A 140 3.39 -10.62 -7.93
CA ALA A 140 2.20 -10.74 -7.09
C ALA A 140 2.51 -11.59 -5.86
N PHE A 141 1.67 -11.46 -4.82
CA PHE A 141 1.82 -12.18 -3.56
C PHE A 141 0.48 -12.84 -3.21
N ALA A 142 0.44 -14.15 -3.25
CA ALA A 142 -0.77 -14.95 -3.16
C ALA A 142 -0.85 -15.69 -1.82
N LEU A 143 -1.41 -15.03 -0.79
CA LEU A 143 -1.65 -15.60 0.53
C LEU A 143 -3.14 -15.86 0.77
N THR A 144 -3.96 -14.82 0.71
CA THR A 144 -5.39 -14.83 1.05
C THR A 144 -6.18 -15.80 0.17
N GLU A 145 -7.09 -16.56 0.80
CA GLU A 145 -7.97 -17.53 0.13
C GLU A 145 -9.44 -17.10 0.21
N PRO A 146 -10.33 -17.70 -0.59
CA PRO A 146 -11.75 -17.37 -0.54
C PRO A 146 -12.34 -17.47 0.87
N GLU A 147 -12.00 -18.51 1.62
CA GLU A 147 -12.55 -18.78 2.97
C GLU A 147 -11.60 -18.32 4.10
N HIS A 148 -10.35 -17.99 3.80
CA HIS A 148 -9.33 -17.63 4.79
C HIS A 148 -8.75 -16.23 4.52
N GLY A 149 -9.43 -15.20 5.04
CA GLY A 149 -8.96 -13.80 5.01
C GLY A 149 -8.15 -13.45 6.26
N SER A 150 -8.82 -13.13 7.36
CA SER A 150 -8.16 -12.79 8.63
C SER A 150 -7.47 -13.98 9.29
N ASP A 151 -8.04 -15.17 9.15
CA ASP A 151 -7.42 -16.45 9.58
C ASP A 151 -6.53 -17.03 8.48
N SER A 152 -5.54 -16.26 8.06
CA SER A 152 -4.64 -16.65 6.97
C SER A 152 -3.70 -17.82 7.29
N ILE A 153 -3.53 -18.15 8.57
CA ILE A 153 -2.75 -19.32 8.97
C ILE A 153 -3.47 -20.65 8.63
N ALA A 154 -4.79 -20.60 8.55
CA ALA A 154 -5.62 -21.77 8.22
C ALA A 154 -5.67 -22.08 6.71
N LEU A 155 -4.87 -21.42 5.89
CA LEU A 155 -4.84 -21.62 4.44
C LEU A 155 -4.85 -23.08 4.04
N GLU A 156 -5.62 -23.42 3.00
CA GLU A 156 -5.86 -24.78 2.49
C GLU A 156 -5.05 -25.10 1.21
N THR A 157 -4.62 -24.08 0.46
CA THR A 157 -3.72 -24.27 -0.68
C THR A 157 -2.55 -25.11 -0.23
N ASN A 158 -2.28 -26.18 -0.94
CA ASN A 158 -1.27 -27.18 -0.57
C ASN A 158 -0.25 -27.42 -1.66
N ALA A 159 0.91 -27.93 -1.25
CA ALA A 159 1.99 -28.33 -2.12
C ALA A 159 2.47 -29.73 -1.72
N ARG A 160 2.78 -30.56 -2.70
CA ARG A 160 3.42 -31.87 -2.50
C ARG A 160 4.62 -32.00 -3.42
N ARG A 161 5.64 -32.68 -2.95
CA ARG A 161 6.82 -32.99 -3.76
C ARG A 161 6.54 -34.22 -4.63
N GLU A 162 6.78 -34.10 -5.95
CA GLU A 162 6.73 -35.21 -6.89
C GLU A 162 7.98 -35.21 -7.77
N GLY A 163 8.90 -36.12 -7.50
CA GLY A 163 10.19 -36.19 -8.22
C GLY A 163 10.98 -34.88 -8.11
N ASP A 164 11.22 -34.25 -9.26
CA ASP A 164 11.98 -33.00 -9.36
C ASP A 164 11.10 -31.76 -9.38
N SER A 165 9.85 -31.87 -8.95
CA SER A 165 8.87 -30.77 -8.98
C SER A 165 8.08 -30.69 -7.68
N TRP A 166 7.55 -29.51 -7.41
CA TRP A 166 6.43 -29.28 -6.51
C TRP A 166 5.12 -29.21 -7.31
N VAL A 167 4.07 -29.81 -6.79
CA VAL A 167 2.71 -29.74 -7.36
C VAL A 167 1.84 -29.00 -6.38
N ILE A 168 1.24 -27.88 -6.84
CA ILE A 168 0.47 -26.95 -5.99
C ILE A 168 -1.00 -27.01 -6.42
N ASN A 169 -1.89 -27.14 -5.43
CA ASN A 169 -3.34 -27.13 -5.61
C ASN A 169 -4.02 -26.21 -4.61
N GLY A 170 -5.08 -25.52 -5.05
CA GLY A 170 -5.88 -24.65 -4.21
C GLY A 170 -6.44 -23.44 -4.91
N ALA A 171 -6.84 -22.43 -4.14
CA ALA A 171 -7.39 -21.19 -4.66
C ALA A 171 -6.90 -19.99 -3.84
N LYS A 172 -6.74 -18.85 -4.50
CA LYS A 172 -6.37 -17.59 -3.85
C LYS A 172 -7.35 -16.49 -4.26
N ARG A 173 -7.57 -15.51 -3.37
CA ARG A 173 -8.50 -14.41 -3.63
C ARG A 173 -7.90 -13.08 -3.19
N TRP A 174 -8.34 -12.00 -3.85
CA TRP A 174 -7.89 -10.63 -3.62
C TRP A 174 -6.41 -10.39 -3.95
N ILE A 175 -5.85 -11.17 -4.88
CA ILE A 175 -4.42 -11.10 -5.19
C ILE A 175 -4.16 -9.99 -6.21
N GLY A 176 -3.51 -8.92 -5.73
CA GLY A 176 -3.11 -7.81 -6.59
C GLY A 176 -2.12 -8.25 -7.66
N ASN A 177 -2.26 -7.69 -8.86
CA ASN A 177 -1.40 -7.91 -10.02
C ASN A 177 -1.43 -9.35 -10.60
N ALA A 178 -2.14 -10.31 -10.04
CA ALA A 178 -2.00 -11.73 -10.42
C ALA A 178 -2.27 -12.04 -11.88
N THR A 179 -3.14 -11.27 -12.56
CA THR A 179 -3.44 -11.43 -13.98
C THR A 179 -2.36 -10.89 -14.91
N ILE A 180 -1.49 -10.01 -14.41
CA ILE A 180 -0.44 -9.33 -15.17
C ILE A 180 0.96 -9.71 -14.71
N ALA A 181 1.08 -10.47 -13.60
CA ALA A 181 2.34 -10.83 -13.00
C ALA A 181 3.19 -11.75 -13.87
N ASP A 182 4.49 -11.49 -13.92
CA ASP A 182 5.49 -12.41 -14.49
C ASP A 182 5.85 -13.52 -13.49
N VAL A 183 5.75 -13.22 -12.19
CA VAL A 183 5.96 -14.17 -11.09
C VAL A 183 4.99 -13.92 -9.95
N VAL A 184 4.45 -14.99 -9.39
CA VAL A 184 3.56 -14.95 -8.23
C VAL A 184 4.21 -15.73 -7.08
N VAL A 185 4.39 -15.08 -5.93
CA VAL A 185 4.78 -15.76 -4.69
C VAL A 185 3.54 -16.41 -4.10
N VAL A 186 3.40 -17.71 -4.25
CA VAL A 186 2.27 -18.50 -3.72
C VAL A 186 2.66 -19.11 -2.39
N TRP A 187 1.87 -18.83 -1.35
CA TRP A 187 2.01 -19.48 -0.04
C TRP A 187 1.10 -20.69 0.01
N ALA A 188 1.69 -21.86 0.28
CA ALA A 188 0.99 -23.14 0.31
C ALA A 188 1.51 -24.01 1.46
N ARG A 189 0.63 -24.86 1.99
CA ARG A 189 0.96 -25.82 3.03
C ARG A 189 1.60 -27.08 2.41
N ASP A 190 2.81 -27.38 2.78
CA ASP A 190 3.46 -28.61 2.40
C ASP A 190 2.75 -29.81 3.07
N LEU A 191 2.35 -30.79 2.27
CA LEU A 191 1.61 -31.95 2.76
C LEU A 191 2.48 -32.93 3.58
N GLU A 192 3.81 -32.85 3.43
CA GLU A 192 4.74 -33.72 4.15
C GLU A 192 4.93 -33.29 5.61
N ASP A 193 5.28 -32.01 5.84
CA ASP A 193 5.59 -31.51 7.20
C ASP A 193 4.49 -30.59 7.76
N ARG A 194 3.45 -30.28 6.98
CA ARG A 194 2.32 -29.41 7.34
C ARG A 194 2.69 -27.95 7.54
N GLU A 195 3.91 -27.55 7.25
CA GLU A 195 4.37 -26.16 7.34
C GLU A 195 3.99 -25.36 6.09
N VAL A 196 3.84 -24.04 6.26
CA VAL A 196 3.54 -23.12 5.15
C VAL A 196 4.86 -22.69 4.50
N LYS A 197 4.96 -22.86 3.19
CA LYS A 197 6.13 -22.51 2.39
C LYS A 197 5.77 -21.56 1.25
N GLY A 198 6.75 -20.81 0.75
CA GLY A 198 6.59 -19.91 -0.39
C GLY A 198 7.12 -20.53 -1.68
N PHE A 199 6.37 -20.36 -2.78
CA PHE A 199 6.71 -20.90 -4.10
C PHE A 199 6.60 -19.82 -5.17
N LEU A 200 7.54 -19.77 -6.10
CA LEU A 200 7.50 -18.89 -7.26
C LEU A 200 6.79 -19.61 -8.40
N VAL A 201 5.61 -19.11 -8.76
CA VAL A 201 4.86 -19.57 -9.92
C VAL A 201 5.02 -18.53 -11.03
N GLU A 202 5.66 -18.93 -12.13
CA GLU A 202 5.94 -18.04 -13.25
C GLU A 202 4.76 -17.96 -14.22
N LYS A 203 4.69 -16.85 -14.94
CA LYS A 203 3.67 -16.64 -15.98
C LYS A 203 3.66 -17.77 -17.00
N GLY A 204 2.48 -18.27 -17.30
CA GLY A 204 2.31 -19.35 -18.29
C GLY A 204 2.49 -20.76 -17.73
N THR A 205 2.74 -20.93 -16.43
CA THR A 205 2.77 -22.26 -15.80
C THR A 205 1.41 -22.94 -15.98
N PRO A 206 1.35 -24.17 -16.55
CA PRO A 206 0.09 -24.89 -16.71
C PRO A 206 -0.63 -25.12 -15.38
N GLY A 207 -1.97 -25.04 -15.41
CA GLY A 207 -2.80 -25.17 -14.20
C GLY A 207 -2.97 -23.90 -13.39
N TYR A 208 -2.18 -22.82 -13.64
CA TYR A 208 -2.38 -21.51 -13.04
C TYR A 208 -3.39 -20.70 -13.85
N GLN A 209 -4.50 -20.32 -13.24
CA GLN A 209 -5.51 -19.45 -13.83
C GLN A 209 -5.79 -18.28 -12.90
N ALA A 210 -5.80 -17.06 -13.43
CA ALA A 210 -6.12 -15.85 -12.67
C ALA A 210 -7.18 -15.04 -13.41
N GLN A 211 -8.22 -14.63 -12.67
CA GLN A 211 -9.35 -13.85 -13.19
C GLN A 211 -9.53 -12.59 -12.36
N VAL A 212 -9.64 -11.43 -13.04
CA VAL A 212 -9.89 -10.14 -12.36
C VAL A 212 -11.21 -10.17 -11.60
N ILE A 213 -11.19 -9.66 -10.37
CA ILE A 213 -12.40 -9.43 -9.57
C ILE A 213 -13.01 -8.10 -10.02
N GLU A 214 -14.15 -8.20 -10.68
CA GLU A 214 -14.92 -7.05 -11.17
C GLU A 214 -15.84 -6.45 -10.10
N GLY A 215 -16.43 -5.28 -10.39
CA GLY A 215 -17.45 -4.63 -9.54
C GLY A 215 -16.91 -3.98 -8.27
N LYS A 216 -15.60 -3.78 -8.14
CA LYS A 216 -15.02 -3.10 -6.99
C LYS A 216 -15.45 -1.63 -6.91
N GLY A 217 -15.77 -1.16 -5.71
CA GLY A 217 -16.02 0.25 -5.40
C GLY A 217 -14.81 1.00 -4.86
N SER A 218 -13.63 0.38 -4.80
CA SER A 218 -12.41 0.91 -4.18
C SER A 218 -11.19 0.46 -4.96
N VAL A 219 -10.13 1.25 -5.00
CA VAL A 219 -8.86 1.00 -5.71
C VAL A 219 -9.07 0.40 -7.11
N ARG A 220 -9.95 1.06 -7.87
CA ARG A 220 -10.50 0.50 -9.11
C ARG A 220 -9.47 0.40 -10.24
N ALA A 221 -8.43 1.24 -10.22
CA ALA A 221 -7.38 1.27 -11.24
C ALA A 221 -6.22 0.28 -10.98
N VAL A 222 -6.32 -0.59 -9.96
CA VAL A 222 -5.42 -1.75 -9.78
C VAL A 222 -6.25 -3.03 -9.77
N TRP A 223 -5.75 -4.09 -10.42
CA TRP A 223 -6.50 -5.33 -10.55
C TRP A 223 -6.14 -6.32 -9.46
N GLN A 224 -7.13 -6.71 -8.67
CA GLN A 224 -7.09 -7.88 -7.82
C GLN A 224 -7.76 -9.05 -8.53
N ALA A 225 -7.27 -10.25 -8.29
CA ALA A 225 -7.75 -11.46 -8.95
C ALA A 225 -8.12 -12.56 -7.96
N GLN A 226 -8.97 -13.45 -8.44
CA GLN A 226 -9.07 -14.80 -7.96
C GLN A 226 -8.08 -15.66 -8.75
N ILE A 227 -7.40 -16.59 -8.06
CA ILE A 227 -6.47 -17.55 -8.65
C ILE A 227 -7.01 -18.94 -8.38
N GLU A 228 -6.97 -19.80 -9.39
CA GLU A 228 -7.18 -21.23 -9.28
C GLU A 228 -5.88 -21.95 -9.63
N LEU A 229 -5.51 -22.93 -8.82
CA LEU A 229 -4.29 -23.73 -8.94
C LEU A 229 -4.70 -25.20 -9.05
N GLU A 230 -4.55 -25.77 -10.24
CA GLU A 230 -4.88 -27.17 -10.53
C GLU A 230 -3.64 -27.89 -11.04
N ASP A 231 -3.07 -28.74 -10.19
CA ASP A 231 -1.82 -29.48 -10.45
C ASP A 231 -0.69 -28.59 -11.02
N VAL A 232 -0.54 -27.38 -10.49
CA VAL A 232 0.48 -26.41 -10.90
C VAL A 232 1.87 -26.98 -10.54
N ARG A 233 2.65 -27.32 -11.59
CA ARG A 233 3.98 -27.89 -11.42
C ARG A 233 5.05 -26.82 -11.53
N VAL A 234 5.87 -26.70 -10.49
CA VAL A 234 7.04 -25.82 -10.47
C VAL A 234 8.30 -26.62 -10.13
N PRO A 235 9.48 -26.26 -10.68
CA PRO A 235 10.75 -26.89 -10.34
C PRO A 235 11.06 -26.78 -8.83
N LEU A 236 11.91 -27.67 -8.31
CA LEU A 236 12.29 -27.65 -6.87
C LEU A 236 12.93 -26.31 -6.47
N GLU A 237 13.73 -25.73 -7.35
CA GLU A 237 14.39 -24.44 -7.18
C GLU A 237 13.44 -23.25 -7.13
N ASN A 238 12.18 -23.39 -7.52
CA ASN A 238 11.17 -22.32 -7.38
C ASN A 238 10.59 -22.22 -5.96
N ARG A 239 10.93 -23.13 -5.04
CA ARG A 239 10.64 -22.93 -3.63
C ARG A 239 11.55 -21.83 -3.06
N LEU A 240 11.03 -20.92 -2.28
CA LEU A 240 11.81 -19.95 -1.52
C LEU A 240 12.53 -20.66 -0.35
N PRO A 241 13.86 -20.83 -0.37
CA PRO A 241 14.56 -21.66 0.63
C PRO A 241 14.46 -21.12 2.05
N GLY A 242 14.30 -19.80 2.22
CA GLY A 242 14.14 -19.15 3.52
C GLY A 242 12.71 -19.16 4.07
N ALA A 243 11.70 -19.61 3.28
CA ALA A 243 10.30 -19.66 3.69
C ALA A 243 9.92 -21.06 4.16
N ASN A 244 10.06 -21.34 5.46
CA ASN A 244 9.91 -22.68 6.05
C ASN A 244 8.72 -22.80 7.01
N SER A 245 8.04 -21.70 7.30
CA SER A 245 6.87 -21.67 8.20
C SER A 245 5.99 -20.47 7.92
N PHE A 246 4.77 -20.45 8.47
CA PHE A 246 3.90 -19.27 8.39
C PHE A 246 4.53 -18.02 9.05
N LYS A 247 5.46 -18.20 9.99
CA LYS A 247 6.17 -17.06 10.61
C LYS A 247 7.00 -16.28 9.59
N ASP A 248 7.53 -16.96 8.58
CA ASP A 248 8.33 -16.32 7.53
C ASP A 248 7.44 -15.46 6.60
N CYS A 249 6.24 -15.95 6.26
CA CYS A 249 5.21 -15.11 5.63
C CYS A 249 4.85 -13.90 6.52
N GLY A 250 4.68 -14.15 7.82
CA GLY A 250 4.35 -13.12 8.81
C GLY A 250 5.39 -11.99 8.87
N ARG A 251 6.68 -12.28 8.68
CA ARG A 251 7.75 -11.26 8.63
C ARG A 251 7.59 -10.29 7.47
N VAL A 252 7.21 -10.79 6.29
CA VAL A 252 6.90 -9.94 5.13
C VAL A 252 5.75 -8.99 5.47
N LEU A 253 4.68 -9.50 6.10
CA LEU A 253 3.50 -8.72 6.46
C LEU A 253 3.76 -7.65 7.53
N VAL A 254 4.80 -7.77 8.35
CA VAL A 254 5.15 -6.74 9.34
C VAL A 254 5.56 -5.44 8.66
N GLU A 255 6.40 -5.54 7.65
CA GLU A 255 6.92 -4.38 6.92
C GLU A 255 5.81 -3.65 6.16
N THR A 256 4.91 -4.39 5.53
CA THR A 256 3.79 -3.81 4.74
C THR A 256 2.74 -3.11 5.59
N ARG A 257 2.60 -3.42 6.88
CA ARG A 257 1.73 -2.67 7.79
C ARG A 257 2.15 -1.22 7.95
N SER A 258 3.47 -0.96 8.00
CA SER A 258 4.01 0.41 8.01
C SER A 258 3.62 1.16 6.75
N SER A 259 3.74 0.52 5.59
CA SER A 259 3.34 1.07 4.29
C SER A 259 1.85 1.50 4.29
N CYS A 260 0.95 0.71 4.89
CA CYS A 260 -0.46 1.08 5.03
C CYS A 260 -0.71 2.35 5.84
N ALA A 261 0.12 2.62 6.86
CA ALA A 261 0.02 3.86 7.62
C ALA A 261 0.40 5.09 6.78
N TRP A 262 1.42 4.96 5.92
CA TRP A 262 1.82 5.97 4.96
C TRP A 262 0.77 6.16 3.84
N MET A 263 0.18 5.07 3.32
CA MET A 263 -0.93 5.14 2.36
C MET A 263 -2.10 5.95 2.92
N ALA A 264 -2.51 5.63 4.15
CA ALA A 264 -3.60 6.32 4.82
C ALA A 264 -3.31 7.82 5.00
N LEU A 265 -2.06 8.18 5.33
CA LEU A 265 -1.63 9.57 5.40
C LEU A 265 -1.76 10.27 4.04
N GLY A 266 -1.34 9.63 2.95
CA GLY A 266 -1.49 10.17 1.59
C GLY A 266 -2.94 10.48 1.25
N HIS A 267 -3.86 9.56 1.52
CA HIS A 267 -5.30 9.78 1.33
C HIS A 267 -5.84 10.94 2.19
N ALA A 268 -5.42 11.02 3.46
CA ALA A 268 -5.84 12.09 4.36
C ALA A 268 -5.34 13.47 3.90
N VAL A 269 -4.09 13.56 3.45
CA VAL A 269 -3.52 14.79 2.86
C VAL A 269 -4.31 15.21 1.63
N ALA A 270 -4.61 14.29 0.71
CA ALA A 270 -5.41 14.59 -0.50
C ALA A 270 -6.80 15.16 -0.14
N GLY A 271 -7.49 14.53 0.82
CA GLY A 271 -8.80 14.99 1.27
C GLY A 271 -8.75 16.36 1.94
N TYR A 272 -7.78 16.58 2.82
CA TYR A 272 -7.58 17.86 3.48
C TYR A 272 -7.24 18.98 2.50
N ASP A 273 -6.30 18.75 1.58
CA ASP A 273 -5.91 19.73 0.56
C ASP A 273 -7.09 20.14 -0.32
N ALA A 274 -7.87 19.16 -0.77
CA ALA A 274 -9.07 19.41 -1.57
C ALA A 274 -10.09 20.27 -0.78
N ALA A 275 -10.33 19.94 0.48
CA ALA A 275 -11.25 20.68 1.35
C ALA A 275 -10.76 22.12 1.59
N LEU A 276 -9.48 22.31 1.88
CA LEU A 276 -8.89 23.64 2.11
C LEU A 276 -8.97 24.52 0.86
N VAL A 277 -8.56 23.99 -0.30
CA VAL A 277 -8.60 24.70 -1.58
C VAL A 277 -10.04 25.08 -1.94
N TYR A 278 -10.97 24.14 -1.77
CA TYR A 278 -12.38 24.40 -2.03
C TYR A 278 -12.94 25.47 -1.09
N ALA A 279 -12.69 25.39 0.21
CA ALA A 279 -13.17 26.37 1.19
C ALA A 279 -12.65 27.79 0.94
N LYS A 280 -11.42 27.93 0.43
CA LYS A 280 -10.83 29.22 0.07
C LYS A 280 -11.47 29.83 -1.20
N ARG A 281 -11.85 29.00 -2.18
CA ARG A 281 -12.37 29.43 -3.49
C ARG A 281 -13.89 29.55 -3.52
N ARG A 282 -14.63 28.63 -2.92
CA ARG A 282 -16.09 28.59 -2.94
C ARG A 282 -16.68 29.71 -2.10
N ARG A 283 -17.55 30.52 -2.72
CA ARG A 283 -18.26 31.59 -2.03
C ARG A 283 -19.73 31.24 -1.84
N GLN A 284 -20.22 31.45 -0.64
CA GLN A 284 -21.65 31.40 -0.29
C GLN A 284 -21.95 32.54 0.69
N PHE A 285 -23.21 33.07 0.67
CA PHE A 285 -23.61 34.18 1.52
C PHE A 285 -22.65 35.39 1.40
N GLY A 286 -22.18 35.67 0.18
CA GLY A 286 -21.32 36.81 -0.14
C GLY A 286 -19.83 36.69 0.23
N LYS A 287 -19.39 35.59 0.86
CA LYS A 287 -17.98 35.40 1.32
C LYS A 287 -17.45 33.98 1.10
N PRO A 288 -16.13 33.78 1.11
CA PRO A 288 -15.52 32.42 1.01
C PRO A 288 -15.99 31.52 2.15
N LEU A 289 -16.12 30.20 1.89
CA LEU A 289 -16.51 29.24 2.93
C LEU A 289 -15.55 29.25 4.13
N CYS A 290 -14.25 29.39 3.92
CA CYS A 290 -13.25 29.50 4.99
C CYS A 290 -13.42 30.70 5.93
N SER A 291 -14.33 31.64 5.62
CA SER A 291 -14.68 32.76 6.50
C SER A 291 -15.74 32.41 7.55
N PHE A 292 -16.27 31.19 7.55
CA PHE A 292 -17.23 30.72 8.54
C PHE A 292 -16.52 29.94 9.65
N GLN A 293 -16.84 30.24 10.91
CA GLN A 293 -16.18 29.62 12.08
C GLN A 293 -16.31 28.08 12.06
N ILE A 294 -17.48 27.55 11.70
CA ILE A 294 -17.70 26.10 11.62
C ILE A 294 -16.85 25.43 10.54
N VAL A 295 -16.53 26.13 9.45
CA VAL A 295 -15.64 25.63 8.40
C VAL A 295 -14.19 25.66 8.88
N GLN A 296 -13.76 26.72 9.56
CA GLN A 296 -12.41 26.79 10.15
C GLN A 296 -12.21 25.73 11.22
N GLU A 297 -13.18 25.48 12.09
CA GLU A 297 -13.14 24.42 13.10
C GLU A 297 -12.88 23.04 12.43
N ARG A 298 -13.65 22.73 11.38
CA ARG A 298 -13.50 21.46 10.64
C ARG A 298 -12.11 21.35 10.00
N LEU A 299 -11.63 22.40 9.36
CA LEU A 299 -10.29 22.41 8.75
C LEU A 299 -9.18 22.24 9.79
N VAL A 300 -9.27 22.92 10.93
CA VAL A 300 -8.27 22.80 12.01
C VAL A 300 -8.27 21.40 12.60
N ARG A 301 -9.43 20.81 12.85
CA ARG A 301 -9.57 19.44 13.36
C ARG A 301 -8.96 18.41 12.39
N MET A 302 -9.24 18.54 11.07
CA MET A 302 -8.61 17.69 10.06
C MET A 302 -7.09 17.85 10.04
N LEU A 303 -6.58 19.08 10.11
CA LEU A 303 -5.14 19.35 10.13
C LEU A 303 -4.45 18.74 11.36
N ALA A 304 -5.06 18.85 12.52
CA ALA A 304 -4.53 18.26 13.76
C ALA A 304 -4.35 16.75 13.63
N GLU A 305 -5.34 16.06 13.05
CA GLU A 305 -5.26 14.63 12.81
C GLU A 305 -4.23 14.27 11.72
N VAL A 306 -4.15 15.02 10.61
CA VAL A 306 -3.10 14.84 9.59
C VAL A 306 -1.72 14.97 10.22
N THR A 307 -1.51 15.96 11.07
CA THR A 307 -0.23 16.18 11.77
C THR A 307 0.10 15.00 12.70
N ALA A 308 -0.87 14.50 13.46
CA ALA A 308 -0.67 13.32 14.29
C ALA A 308 -0.30 12.09 13.45
N MET A 309 -0.99 11.87 12.31
CA MET A 309 -0.68 10.78 11.37
C MET A 309 0.74 10.89 10.80
N GLN A 310 1.21 12.10 10.49
CA GLN A 310 2.59 12.34 10.05
C GLN A 310 3.60 11.93 11.13
N LEU A 311 3.37 12.31 12.39
CA LEU A 311 4.25 11.95 13.50
C LEU A 311 4.32 10.44 13.71
N TYR A 312 3.20 9.72 13.58
CA TYR A 312 3.21 8.26 13.58
C TYR A 312 4.11 7.70 12.46
N CYS A 313 3.95 8.20 11.23
CA CYS A 313 4.71 7.76 10.07
C CYS A 313 6.21 8.03 10.23
N VAL A 314 6.59 9.23 10.68
CA VAL A 314 7.98 9.59 10.95
C VAL A 314 8.59 8.66 12.00
N GLN A 315 7.86 8.39 13.08
CA GLN A 315 8.38 7.56 14.16
C GLN A 315 8.54 6.09 13.74
N ILE A 316 7.59 5.51 13.00
CA ILE A 316 7.75 4.12 12.53
C ILE A 316 8.89 4.00 11.51
N ALA A 317 9.11 4.99 10.65
CA ALA A 317 10.25 5.01 9.72
C ALA A 317 11.60 5.07 10.46
N ARG A 318 11.72 5.91 11.51
CA ARG A 318 12.93 5.95 12.37
C ARG A 318 13.19 4.61 13.02
N LEU A 319 12.17 4.00 13.62
CA LEU A 319 12.31 2.68 14.25
C LEU A 319 12.69 1.60 13.24
N ALA A 320 12.16 1.65 12.01
CA ALA A 320 12.54 0.74 10.94
C ALA A 320 14.02 0.92 10.54
N SER A 321 14.48 2.15 10.35
CA SER A 321 15.88 2.45 10.04
C SER A 321 16.86 2.02 11.14
N GLU A 322 16.40 1.97 12.40
CA GLU A 322 17.17 1.51 13.55
C GLU A 322 17.06 -0.02 13.77
N GLY A 323 16.29 -0.75 12.96
CA GLY A 323 16.01 -2.18 13.16
C GLY A 323 15.20 -2.48 14.42
N ARG A 324 14.43 -1.53 14.93
CA ARG A 324 13.66 -1.58 16.18
C ARG A 324 12.16 -1.58 16.00
N LEU A 325 11.68 -1.60 14.76
CA LEU A 325 10.23 -1.58 14.50
C LEU A 325 9.60 -2.91 14.93
N LEU A 326 8.70 -2.85 15.90
CA LEU A 326 7.92 -4.00 16.35
C LEU A 326 6.63 -4.15 15.55
N PRO A 327 6.14 -5.39 15.35
CA PRO A 327 4.87 -5.67 14.65
C PRO A 327 3.66 -4.92 15.26
N THR A 328 3.64 -4.79 16.58
CA THR A 328 2.57 -4.10 17.32
C THR A 328 2.62 -2.60 17.14
N VAL A 329 3.81 -2.01 17.01
CA VAL A 329 4.00 -0.58 16.73
C VAL A 329 3.51 -0.25 15.31
N ALA A 330 3.90 -1.05 14.31
CA ALA A 330 3.40 -0.91 12.93
C ALA A 330 1.87 -1.10 12.87
N GLY A 331 1.34 -2.08 13.61
CA GLY A 331 -0.10 -2.33 13.73
C GLY A 331 -0.86 -1.15 14.34
N LEU A 332 -0.33 -0.54 15.40
CA LEU A 332 -0.93 0.64 16.04
C LEU A 332 -0.95 1.84 15.09
N ALA A 333 0.15 2.08 14.37
CA ALA A 333 0.22 3.16 13.38
C ALA A 333 -0.79 2.96 12.24
N LYS A 334 -0.89 1.74 11.68
CA LYS A 334 -1.90 1.40 10.66
C LYS A 334 -3.31 1.64 11.19
N LEU A 335 -3.65 1.08 12.35
CA LEU A 335 -4.96 1.20 12.98
C LEU A 335 -5.36 2.67 13.16
N HIS A 336 -4.46 3.48 13.74
CA HIS A 336 -4.72 4.90 13.96
C HIS A 336 -4.92 5.64 12.64
N ASN A 337 -3.95 5.53 11.71
CA ASN A 337 -3.94 6.32 10.50
C ASN A 337 -5.09 5.98 9.55
N THR A 338 -5.44 4.69 9.38
CA THR A 338 -6.56 4.32 8.51
C THR A 338 -7.90 4.78 9.08
N ARG A 339 -8.11 4.69 10.41
CA ARG A 339 -9.30 5.22 11.07
C ARG A 339 -9.44 6.73 10.88
N LYS A 340 -8.33 7.46 11.07
CA LYS A 340 -8.31 8.93 10.96
C LYS A 340 -8.48 9.41 9.52
N ALA A 341 -7.86 8.72 8.56
CA ALA A 341 -8.06 9.03 7.14
C ALA A 341 -9.53 8.91 6.72
N ARG A 342 -10.24 7.85 7.15
CA ARG A 342 -11.68 7.70 6.91
C ARG A 342 -12.49 8.89 7.45
N GLN A 343 -12.19 9.34 8.67
CA GLN A 343 -12.85 10.49 9.29
C GLN A 343 -12.56 11.79 8.52
N ILE A 344 -11.29 12.04 8.18
CA ILE A 344 -10.87 13.22 7.42
C ILE A 344 -11.56 13.26 6.05
N LEU A 345 -11.60 12.14 5.33
CA LEU A 345 -12.20 12.05 4.00
C LEU A 345 -13.72 12.23 4.05
N ALA A 346 -14.39 11.71 5.05
CA ALA A 346 -15.83 11.95 5.26
C ALA A 346 -16.13 13.44 5.52
N GLU A 347 -15.33 14.10 6.36
CA GLU A 347 -15.44 15.54 6.63
C GLU A 347 -15.13 16.38 5.39
N ALA A 348 -14.10 16.03 4.64
CA ALA A 348 -13.72 16.71 3.40
C ALA A 348 -14.84 16.59 2.36
N ARG A 349 -15.37 15.37 2.12
CA ARG A 349 -16.47 15.13 1.20
C ARG A 349 -17.70 15.96 1.57
N ASP A 350 -18.05 15.98 2.85
CA ASP A 350 -19.21 16.75 3.32
C ASP A 350 -19.01 18.27 3.15
N LEU A 351 -17.81 18.79 3.44
CA LEU A 351 -17.49 20.21 3.27
C LEU A 351 -17.63 20.67 1.82
N LEU A 352 -17.35 19.81 0.84
CA LEU A 352 -17.52 20.11 -0.58
C LEU A 352 -18.99 20.08 -1.03
N GLY A 353 -19.92 19.61 -0.21
CA GLY A 353 -21.33 19.46 -0.54
C GLY A 353 -21.57 18.55 -1.75
N GLY A 354 -22.43 18.93 -2.70
CA GLY A 354 -22.69 18.16 -3.92
C GLY A 354 -21.43 17.91 -4.77
N ASN A 355 -20.49 18.85 -4.80
CA ASN A 355 -19.23 18.67 -5.52
C ASN A 355 -18.34 17.58 -4.91
N GLY A 356 -18.51 17.25 -3.63
CA GLY A 356 -17.76 16.21 -2.96
C GLY A 356 -18.04 14.78 -3.45
N ILE A 357 -19.06 14.57 -4.29
CA ILE A 357 -19.37 13.28 -4.91
C ILE A 357 -18.92 13.17 -6.37
N LEU A 358 -18.31 14.23 -6.93
CA LEU A 358 -17.77 14.22 -8.29
C LEU A 358 -16.30 13.79 -8.29
N LEU A 359 -15.90 12.97 -9.26
CA LEU A 359 -14.51 12.53 -9.41
C LEU A 359 -13.54 13.69 -9.68
N ASP A 360 -13.99 14.76 -10.31
CA ASP A 360 -13.19 15.96 -10.57
C ASP A 360 -12.62 16.61 -9.30
N PHE A 361 -13.31 16.45 -8.17
CA PHE A 361 -12.86 16.94 -6.87
C PHE A 361 -12.07 15.90 -6.07
N GLN A 362 -11.88 14.69 -6.60
CA GLN A 362 -11.05 13.60 -6.12
C GLN A 362 -11.44 13.00 -4.76
N VAL A 363 -12.08 13.74 -3.86
CA VAL A 363 -12.35 13.34 -2.48
C VAL A 363 -13.16 12.04 -2.39
N ILE A 364 -14.18 11.87 -3.22
CA ILE A 364 -15.00 10.64 -3.22
C ILE A 364 -14.19 9.41 -3.61
N ARG A 365 -13.23 9.54 -4.53
CA ARG A 365 -12.33 8.47 -4.93
C ARG A 365 -11.44 8.05 -3.76
N HIS A 366 -10.80 9.00 -3.08
CA HIS A 366 -10.01 8.73 -1.88
C HIS A 366 -10.85 8.17 -0.74
N MET A 367 -12.10 8.64 -0.58
CA MET A 367 -13.04 8.10 0.42
C MET A 367 -13.40 6.64 0.14
N ALA A 368 -13.55 6.27 -1.13
CA ALA A 368 -13.77 4.88 -1.51
C ALA A 368 -12.50 4.03 -1.33
N ASP A 369 -11.34 4.56 -1.73
CA ASP A 369 -10.08 3.82 -1.75
C ASP A 369 -9.52 3.56 -0.35
N ILE A 370 -9.76 4.46 0.62
CA ILE A 370 -9.31 4.25 2.01
C ILE A 370 -9.97 3.02 2.66
N GLU A 371 -11.16 2.60 2.22
CA GLU A 371 -11.82 1.41 2.73
C GLU A 371 -11.01 0.13 2.42
N ALA A 372 -10.34 0.06 1.26
CA ALA A 372 -9.42 -1.03 0.95
C ALA A 372 -8.19 -0.99 1.87
N VAL A 373 -7.54 0.17 2.04
CA VAL A 373 -6.37 0.34 2.91
C VAL A 373 -6.70 -0.01 4.37
N HIS A 374 -7.90 0.33 4.83
CA HIS A 374 -8.41 -0.01 6.15
C HIS A 374 -8.60 -1.53 6.33
N THR A 375 -8.90 -2.24 5.23
CA THR A 375 -9.27 -3.66 5.24
C THR A 375 -8.08 -4.59 5.05
N PHE A 376 -7.22 -4.37 4.05
CA PHE A 376 -6.11 -5.28 3.73
C PHE A 376 -4.95 -5.19 4.74
N GLU A 377 -3.97 -6.10 4.66
CA GLU A 377 -2.79 -6.21 5.57
C GLU A 377 -3.17 -6.38 7.05
N GLY A 378 -4.27 -7.11 7.28
CA GLY A 378 -4.93 -7.26 8.57
C GLY A 378 -5.89 -6.10 8.83
N THR A 379 -7.18 -6.42 8.98
CA THR A 379 -8.23 -5.44 9.26
C THR A 379 -7.94 -4.62 10.52
N GLU A 380 -8.62 -3.49 10.69
CA GLU A 380 -8.56 -2.71 11.94
C GLU A 380 -8.76 -3.60 13.17
N THR A 381 -9.74 -4.53 13.11
CA THR A 381 -10.02 -5.45 14.21
C THR A 381 -8.84 -6.37 14.49
N ILE A 382 -8.20 -6.94 13.44
CA ILE A 382 -7.01 -7.78 13.61
C ILE A 382 -5.85 -6.98 14.23
N GLN A 383 -5.60 -5.74 13.78
CA GLN A 383 -4.57 -4.90 14.40
C GLN A 383 -4.90 -4.58 15.87
N THR A 384 -6.18 -4.34 16.18
CA THR A 384 -6.65 -4.12 17.56
C THR A 384 -6.37 -5.36 18.44
N LEU A 385 -6.64 -6.57 17.95
CA LEU A 385 -6.38 -7.80 18.70
C LEU A 385 -4.87 -8.04 18.91
N ILE A 386 -4.05 -7.76 17.90
CA ILE A 386 -2.59 -7.88 17.99
C ILE A 386 -2.04 -6.92 19.06
N VAL A 387 -2.41 -5.64 19.00
CA VAL A 387 -1.98 -4.62 19.97
C VAL A 387 -2.58 -4.91 21.35
N GLY A 388 -3.87 -5.29 21.42
CA GLY A 388 -4.55 -5.65 22.66
C GLY A 388 -3.86 -6.79 23.40
N ARG A 389 -3.45 -7.83 22.68
CA ARG A 389 -2.66 -8.94 23.24
C ARG A 389 -1.32 -8.46 23.81
N ASP A 390 -0.64 -7.56 23.10
CA ASP A 390 0.67 -7.05 23.52
C ASP A 390 0.57 -6.25 24.84
N ILE A 391 -0.40 -5.35 24.95
CA ILE A 391 -0.56 -4.47 26.13
C ILE A 391 -1.20 -5.18 27.34
N THR A 392 -1.97 -6.25 27.13
CA THR A 392 -2.68 -6.96 28.22
C THR A 392 -2.05 -8.29 28.60
N GLY A 393 -1.21 -8.84 27.74
CA GLY A 393 -0.67 -10.21 27.87
C GLY A 393 -1.69 -11.32 27.57
N VAL A 394 -2.95 -10.98 27.18
CA VAL A 394 -4.04 -11.94 26.94
C VAL A 394 -4.49 -11.89 25.51
N GLY A 395 -4.46 -13.03 24.80
CA GLY A 395 -5.01 -13.16 23.46
C GLY A 395 -6.54 -13.18 23.48
N ALA A 396 -7.16 -12.40 22.58
CA ALA A 396 -8.60 -12.33 22.38
C ALA A 396 -9.02 -12.83 20.98
N PHE A 397 -8.13 -13.59 20.33
CA PHE A 397 -8.50 -14.36 19.15
C PHE A 397 -9.35 -15.55 19.62
N ALA A 398 -10.46 -15.81 18.92
CA ALA A 398 -11.41 -16.89 19.26
C ALA A 398 -10.75 -18.28 19.22
#